data_e136008d618fc1bbb7486f9681bf0a9d
#
_entry.id   e136008d618fc1bbb7486f9681bf0a9d
#
_cell.length_a   1.000
_cell.length_b   1.000
_cell.length_c   1.000
_cell.angle_alpha   90.00
_cell.angle_beta   90.00
_cell.angle_gamma   90.00
#
_symmetry.space_group_name_H-M   'P 1'
#
loop_
_entity.id
_entity.type
_entity.pdbx_description
1 polymer ?
#
loop_
_entity_poly.entity_id
_entity_poly.type
_entity_poly.pdbx_seq_one_letter_code
_entity_poly.pdbx_strand_id
1 'polypeptide(L)'
;MSIERFEVQRTIHAAPSSIFRFLSDPNGHVAIDSSGMLMSAEGDRVLRVGDTFVIHMDREALNDYPLSLYDVTVTITKFVEDREIAWTVAGLRPSIGHVYGYLLEPVDDGTLVTSYYDWSSISQEWRDAAIFPVIPEAALRATLGILARNVMRGDDVSNN
;
A
#
# COMPACT_ATOMS: atom_id res chain seq x y z
N MET A 1 26.55 0.67 -2.37
CA MET A 1 25.28 0.04 -2.78
C MET A 1 24.13 0.97 -2.41
N SER A 2 23.32 1.34 -3.37
CA SER A 2 22.13 2.14 -3.12
C SER A 2 21.04 1.27 -2.46
N ILE A 3 20.35 1.85 -1.47
CA ILE A 3 19.21 1.19 -0.84
C ILE A 3 18.05 1.24 -1.83
N GLU A 4 17.46 0.09 -2.12
CA GLU A 4 16.30 -0.03 -3.00
C GLU A 4 15.08 -0.59 -2.26
N ARG A 5 15.02 -0.35 -0.95
CA ARG A 5 13.92 -0.76 -0.08
C ARG A 5 13.78 0.22 1.09
N PHE A 6 12.56 0.61 1.37
CA PHE A 6 12.22 1.35 2.59
C PHE A 6 11.44 0.44 3.53
N GLU A 7 11.67 0.60 4.82
CA GLU A 7 10.86 0.00 5.88
C GLU A 7 10.61 1.03 6.95
N VAL A 8 9.35 1.20 7.35
CA VAL A 8 8.96 2.07 8.46
C VAL A 8 8.02 1.30 9.38
N GLN A 9 8.04 1.62 10.66
CA GLN A 9 7.26 0.89 11.66
C GLN A 9 6.44 1.84 12.53
N ARG A 10 5.30 1.34 12.98
CA ARG A 10 4.45 2.02 13.97
C ARG A 10 3.69 0.98 14.78
N THR A 11 3.63 1.15 16.10
CA THR A 11 2.72 0.39 16.94
C THR A 11 1.33 1.04 16.88
N ILE A 12 0.33 0.24 16.51
CA ILE A 12 -1.06 0.66 16.47
C ILE A 12 -1.81 -0.08 17.57
N HIS A 13 -2.57 0.66 18.39
CA HIS A 13 -3.32 0.10 19.51
C HIS A 13 -4.62 -0.54 19.05
N ALA A 14 -4.49 -1.60 18.26
CA ALA A 14 -5.60 -2.37 17.72
C ALA A 14 -5.13 -3.80 17.44
N ALA A 15 -6.06 -4.73 17.37
CA ALA A 15 -5.75 -6.12 17.02
C ALA A 15 -5.29 -6.24 15.58
N PRO A 16 -4.42 -7.20 15.25
CA PRO A 16 -4.00 -7.42 13.86
C PRO A 16 -5.17 -7.58 12.88
N SER A 17 -6.23 -8.26 13.28
CA SER A 17 -7.42 -8.47 12.43
C SER A 17 -8.11 -7.17 12.05
N SER A 18 -8.20 -6.21 12.97
CA SER A 18 -8.80 -4.90 12.71
C SER A 18 -7.99 -4.10 11.69
N ILE A 19 -6.66 -4.19 11.79
CA ILE A 19 -5.75 -3.52 10.86
C ILE A 19 -5.78 -4.21 9.50
N PHE A 20 -5.71 -5.53 9.49
CA PHE A 20 -5.67 -6.34 8.27
C PHE A 20 -6.94 -6.14 7.42
N ARG A 21 -8.05 -5.86 8.06
CA ARG A 21 -9.31 -5.57 7.38
C ARG A 21 -9.19 -4.36 6.44
N PHE A 22 -8.47 -3.30 6.85
CA PHE A 22 -8.19 -2.15 5.98
C PHE A 22 -7.25 -2.52 4.85
N LEU A 23 -6.22 -3.32 5.14
CA LEU A 23 -5.18 -3.66 4.17
C LEU A 23 -5.65 -4.64 3.10
N SER A 24 -6.67 -5.45 3.40
CA SER A 24 -7.25 -6.42 2.47
C SER A 24 -8.46 -5.87 1.71
N ASP A 25 -8.92 -4.65 2.03
CA ASP A 25 -10.03 -3.99 1.37
C ASP A 25 -9.49 -2.99 0.35
N PRO A 26 -9.88 -3.10 -0.94
CA PRO A 26 -9.46 -2.10 -1.95
C PRO A 26 -9.76 -0.65 -1.55
N ASN A 27 -10.92 -0.40 -0.95
CA ASN A 27 -11.25 0.94 -0.45
C ASN A 27 -10.40 1.36 0.73
N GLY A 28 -9.87 0.41 1.49
CA GLY A 28 -8.93 0.67 2.57
C GLY A 28 -7.62 1.27 2.04
N HIS A 29 -7.13 0.80 0.90
CA HIS A 29 -5.94 1.36 0.26
C HIS A 29 -6.13 2.83 -0.10
N VAL A 30 -7.30 3.19 -0.60
CA VAL A 30 -7.63 4.59 -0.92
C VAL A 30 -7.74 5.42 0.36
N ALA A 31 -8.40 4.88 1.39
CA ALA A 31 -8.63 5.57 2.65
C ALA A 31 -7.33 5.95 3.38
N ILE A 32 -6.28 5.15 3.24
CA ILE A 32 -5.01 5.38 3.93
C ILE A 32 -3.94 6.01 3.03
N ASP A 33 -4.24 6.29 1.76
CA ASP A 33 -3.27 6.87 0.85
C ASP A 33 -2.79 8.24 1.31
N SER A 34 -1.48 8.43 1.34
CA SER A 34 -0.84 9.69 1.68
C SER A 34 -0.24 10.41 0.47
N SER A 35 -0.25 9.77 -0.70
CA SER A 35 0.35 10.32 -1.91
C SER A 35 -0.58 11.29 -2.66
N GLY A 36 -1.88 11.14 -2.48
CA GLY A 36 -2.88 11.88 -3.24
C GLY A 36 -3.20 11.30 -4.60
N MET A 37 -2.52 10.21 -5.00
CA MET A 37 -2.73 9.57 -6.30
C MET A 37 -3.98 8.69 -6.35
N LEU A 38 -4.31 8.01 -5.27
CA LEU A 38 -5.38 7.02 -5.23
C LEU A 38 -6.73 7.72 -5.05
N MET A 39 -7.56 7.69 -6.08
CA MET A 39 -8.86 8.37 -6.08
C MET A 39 -10.00 7.44 -5.67
N SER A 40 -10.06 6.25 -6.25
CA SER A 40 -11.10 5.27 -5.98
C SER A 40 -10.61 3.87 -6.35
N ALA A 41 -11.32 2.85 -5.86
CA ALA A 41 -10.97 1.45 -6.11
C ALA A 41 -12.20 0.67 -6.57
N GLU A 42 -11.95 -0.36 -7.38
CA GLU A 42 -12.97 -1.32 -7.82
C GLU A 42 -12.48 -2.75 -7.59
N GLY A 43 -13.28 -3.54 -6.91
CA GLY A 43 -12.99 -4.94 -6.63
C GLY A 43 -13.46 -5.35 -5.25
N ASP A 44 -13.50 -6.65 -5.04
CA ASP A 44 -13.88 -7.25 -3.76
C ASP A 44 -12.67 -7.33 -2.84
N ARG A 45 -12.93 -7.55 -1.55
CA ARG A 45 -11.88 -7.82 -0.57
C ARG A 45 -11.00 -8.98 -1.05
N VAL A 46 -9.68 -8.80 -0.95
CA VAL A 46 -8.74 -9.84 -1.34
C VAL A 46 -8.65 -10.92 -0.26
N LEU A 47 -8.51 -12.16 -0.69
CA LEU A 47 -8.54 -13.34 0.19
C LEU A 47 -7.31 -14.24 0.01
N ARG A 48 -6.52 -14.03 -1.04
CA ARG A 48 -5.40 -14.91 -1.38
C ARG A 48 -4.43 -14.27 -2.37
N VAL A 49 -3.26 -14.86 -2.50
CA VAL A 49 -2.30 -14.53 -3.56
C VAL A 49 -2.96 -14.70 -4.94
N GLY A 50 -2.74 -13.75 -5.82
CA GLY A 50 -3.31 -13.72 -7.16
C GLY A 50 -4.59 -12.92 -7.28
N ASP A 51 -5.26 -12.61 -6.18
CA ASP A 51 -6.42 -11.72 -6.21
C ASP A 51 -6.01 -10.32 -6.67
N THR A 52 -6.91 -9.67 -7.41
CA THR A 52 -6.63 -8.35 -8.01
C THR A 52 -7.75 -7.37 -7.71
N PHE A 53 -7.41 -6.10 -7.79
CA PHE A 53 -8.39 -5.00 -7.83
C PHE A 53 -7.81 -3.83 -8.63
N VAL A 54 -8.67 -2.93 -9.04
CA VAL A 54 -8.30 -1.77 -9.85
C VAL A 54 -8.31 -0.51 -8.99
N ILE A 55 -7.30 0.32 -9.15
CA ILE A 55 -7.24 1.65 -8.55
C ILE A 55 -7.27 2.69 -9.66
N HIS A 56 -8.18 3.65 -9.54
CA HIS A 56 -8.23 4.82 -10.38
C HIS A 56 -7.30 5.88 -9.78
N MET A 57 -6.32 6.32 -10.57
CA MET A 57 -5.24 7.18 -10.08
C MET A 57 -5.18 8.50 -10.83
N ASP A 58 -4.71 9.52 -10.10
CA ASP A 58 -4.33 10.80 -10.68
C ASP A 58 -2.90 11.13 -10.22
N ARG A 59 -1.97 11.17 -11.16
CA ARG A 59 -0.57 11.41 -10.87
C ARG A 59 -0.19 12.89 -10.89
N GLU A 60 -1.11 13.76 -11.23
CA GLU A 60 -0.85 15.21 -11.27
C GLU A 60 -0.34 15.72 -9.92
N ALA A 61 -0.84 15.16 -8.82
CA ALA A 61 -0.45 15.55 -7.46
C ALA A 61 1.06 15.40 -7.20
N LEU A 62 1.74 14.46 -7.86
CA LEU A 62 3.18 14.24 -7.68
C LEU A 62 4.04 15.12 -8.57
N ASN A 63 3.50 15.60 -9.68
CA ASN A 63 4.21 16.46 -10.64
C ASN A 63 5.59 15.89 -11.06
N ASP A 64 5.68 14.57 -11.25
CA ASP A 64 6.95 13.90 -11.56
C ASP A 64 6.99 13.21 -12.91
N TYR A 65 5.87 12.72 -13.41
CA TYR A 65 5.77 11.99 -14.67
C TYR A 65 4.49 12.43 -15.39
N PRO A 66 4.52 12.62 -16.72
CA PRO A 66 3.41 13.20 -17.46
C PRO A 66 2.25 12.22 -17.67
N LEU A 67 1.68 11.72 -16.59
CA LEU A 67 0.44 10.98 -16.55
C LEU A 67 -0.54 11.76 -15.70
N SER A 68 -1.74 12.00 -16.17
CA SER A 68 -2.79 12.56 -15.32
C SER A 68 -3.67 11.45 -14.76
N LEU A 69 -4.77 11.14 -15.41
CA LEU A 69 -5.69 10.08 -14.99
C LEU A 69 -5.29 8.76 -15.64
N TYR A 70 -5.20 7.70 -14.85
CA TYR A 70 -4.93 6.36 -15.34
C TYR A 70 -5.38 5.32 -14.33
N ASP A 71 -5.52 4.07 -14.79
CA ASP A 71 -5.88 2.96 -13.93
C ASP A 71 -4.70 2.01 -13.76
N VAL A 72 -4.59 1.43 -12.58
CA VAL A 72 -3.63 0.36 -12.33
C VAL A 72 -4.36 -0.84 -11.74
N THR A 73 -3.82 -2.02 -12.00
CA THR A 73 -4.28 -3.26 -11.39
C THR A 73 -3.29 -3.66 -10.29
N VAL A 74 -3.80 -3.80 -9.08
CA VAL A 74 -3.05 -4.32 -7.94
C VAL A 74 -3.22 -5.83 -7.93
N THR A 75 -2.11 -6.55 -7.84
CA THR A 75 -2.10 -8.01 -7.73
C THR A 75 -1.43 -8.42 -6.43
N ILE A 76 -2.12 -9.21 -5.62
CA ILE A 76 -1.60 -9.69 -4.34
C ILE A 76 -0.51 -10.74 -4.60
N THR A 77 0.68 -10.48 -4.07
CA THR A 77 1.85 -11.36 -4.21
C THR A 77 2.15 -12.16 -2.96
N LYS A 78 1.68 -11.69 -1.79
CA LYS A 78 1.81 -12.40 -0.53
C LYS A 78 0.58 -12.16 0.33
N PHE A 79 0.08 -13.20 0.97
CA PHE A 79 -1.11 -13.12 1.80
C PHE A 79 -1.02 -14.14 2.92
N VAL A 80 -0.83 -13.65 4.15
CA VAL A 80 -0.92 -14.44 5.38
C VAL A 80 -1.88 -13.69 6.29
N GLU A 81 -3.07 -14.22 6.48
CA GLU A 81 -4.16 -13.56 7.19
C GLU A 81 -3.69 -13.01 8.54
N ASP A 82 -3.99 -11.73 8.77
CA ASP A 82 -3.63 -10.98 9.98
C ASP A 82 -2.12 -10.87 10.25
N ARG A 83 -1.27 -11.20 9.29
CA ARG A 83 0.19 -11.17 9.47
C ARG A 83 0.94 -10.46 8.36
N GLU A 84 0.64 -10.72 7.11
CA GLU A 84 1.35 -10.09 6.01
C GLU A 84 0.51 -10.01 4.74
N ILE A 85 0.56 -8.86 4.08
CA ILE A 85 -0.02 -8.67 2.76
C ILE A 85 0.96 -7.86 1.93
N ALA A 86 1.21 -8.32 0.70
CA ALA A 86 2.06 -7.60 -0.24
C ALA A 86 1.44 -7.64 -1.63
N TRP A 87 1.77 -6.64 -2.44
CA TRP A 87 1.22 -6.52 -3.78
C TRP A 87 2.20 -5.84 -4.73
N THR A 88 1.97 -6.06 -6.00
CA THR A 88 2.61 -5.34 -7.08
C THR A 88 1.56 -4.60 -7.89
N VAL A 89 1.99 -3.64 -8.70
CA VAL A 89 1.11 -2.77 -9.47
C VAL A 89 1.43 -2.95 -10.95
N ALA A 90 0.39 -3.22 -11.76
CA ALA A 90 0.47 -3.35 -13.20
C ALA A 90 -0.52 -2.40 -13.87
N GLY A 91 -0.35 -2.13 -15.16
CA GLY A 91 -1.22 -1.23 -15.91
C GLY A 91 -0.43 -0.19 -16.68
N LEU A 92 0.80 0.08 -16.24
CA LEU A 92 1.78 0.84 -17.00
C LEU A 92 2.64 -0.14 -17.80
N ARG A 93 3.00 0.22 -19.00
CA ARG A 93 3.89 -0.62 -19.83
C ARG A 93 5.24 0.06 -19.97
N PRO A 94 6.33 -0.68 -19.75
CA PRO A 94 6.39 -2.10 -19.34
C PRO A 94 5.97 -2.30 -17.87
N SER A 95 5.83 -3.57 -17.48
CA SER A 95 5.57 -3.93 -16.09
C SER A 95 6.67 -3.39 -15.17
N ILE A 96 6.27 -2.84 -14.04
CA ILE A 96 7.21 -2.16 -13.14
C ILE A 96 8.05 -3.16 -12.33
N GLY A 97 7.41 -4.05 -11.59
CA GLY A 97 8.10 -5.04 -10.77
C GLY A 97 8.41 -4.59 -9.33
N HIS A 98 7.88 -3.45 -8.89
CA HIS A 98 8.02 -3.02 -7.49
C HIS A 98 6.99 -3.71 -6.60
N VAL A 99 7.28 -3.77 -5.29
CA VAL A 99 6.43 -4.43 -4.30
C VAL A 99 6.20 -3.51 -3.11
N TYR A 100 4.96 -3.41 -2.69
CA TYR A 100 4.54 -2.78 -1.44
C TYR A 100 4.04 -3.86 -0.50
N GLY A 101 4.18 -3.67 0.80
CA GLY A 101 3.61 -4.62 1.73
C GLY A 101 3.56 -4.13 3.16
N TYR A 102 2.86 -4.91 3.97
CA TYR A 102 2.73 -4.69 5.40
C TYR A 102 2.95 -6.00 6.15
N LEU A 103 3.74 -5.91 7.21
CA LEU A 103 3.91 -6.98 8.20
C LEU A 103 3.22 -6.57 9.49
N LEU A 104 2.46 -7.48 10.09
CA LEU A 104 1.75 -7.26 11.33
C LEU A 104 2.25 -8.25 12.38
N GLU A 105 2.74 -7.72 13.50
CA GLU A 105 3.22 -8.52 14.62
C GLU A 105 2.44 -8.15 15.88
N PRO A 106 1.72 -9.10 16.51
CA PRO A 106 1.05 -8.81 17.78
C PRO A 106 2.08 -8.43 18.84
N VAL A 107 1.78 -7.36 19.58
CA VAL A 107 2.58 -6.94 20.75
C VAL A 107 1.64 -6.73 21.92
N ASP A 108 2.17 -6.45 23.11
CA ASP A 108 1.37 -6.40 24.34
C ASP A 108 0.18 -5.45 24.28
N ASP A 109 0.36 -4.28 23.66
CA ASP A 109 -0.67 -3.23 23.62
C ASP A 109 -1.27 -3.00 22.23
N GLY A 110 -1.13 -3.97 21.31
CA GLY A 110 -1.65 -3.80 19.97
C GLY A 110 -0.88 -4.58 18.92
N THR A 111 -0.52 -3.91 17.84
CA THR A 111 0.18 -4.52 16.71
C THR A 111 1.33 -3.62 16.26
N LEU A 112 2.51 -4.21 16.11
CA LEU A 112 3.62 -3.55 15.43
C LEU A 112 3.41 -3.74 13.92
N VAL A 113 3.21 -2.65 13.21
CA VAL A 113 3.00 -2.65 11.77
C VAL A 113 4.26 -2.15 11.09
N THR A 114 4.80 -2.97 10.18
CA THR A 114 5.92 -2.60 9.32
C THR A 114 5.39 -2.37 7.91
N SER A 115 5.56 -1.17 7.38
CA SER A 115 5.27 -0.85 5.99
C SER A 115 6.57 -0.90 5.20
N TYR A 116 6.60 -1.61 4.09
CA TYR A 116 7.79 -1.68 3.23
C TYR A 116 7.46 -1.41 1.77
N TYR A 117 8.45 -0.86 1.08
CA TYR A 117 8.41 -0.59 -0.36
C TYR A 117 9.74 -1.02 -0.95
N ASP A 118 9.71 -1.96 -1.89
CA ASP A 118 10.89 -2.56 -2.50
C ASP A 118 10.83 -2.36 -4.01
N TRP A 119 11.86 -1.69 -4.56
CA TRP A 119 11.98 -1.47 -6.01
C TRP A 119 13.25 -2.10 -6.58
N SER A 120 13.84 -3.04 -5.85
CA SER A 120 15.07 -3.72 -6.27
C SER A 120 14.91 -4.57 -7.55
N SER A 121 13.68 -4.99 -7.84
CA SER A 121 13.36 -5.87 -8.98
C SER A 121 12.69 -5.14 -10.15
N ILE A 122 12.71 -3.81 -10.19
CA ILE A 122 12.12 -3.08 -11.31
C ILE A 122 12.90 -3.33 -12.61
N SER A 123 12.19 -3.26 -13.75
CA SER A 123 12.80 -3.47 -15.05
C SER A 123 13.80 -2.35 -15.40
N GLN A 124 14.73 -2.64 -16.31
CA GLN A 124 15.73 -1.65 -16.72
C GLN A 124 15.11 -0.40 -17.33
N GLU A 125 14.01 -0.55 -18.06
CA GLU A 125 13.29 0.58 -18.65
C GLU A 125 12.80 1.56 -17.58
N TRP A 126 12.30 1.04 -16.45
CA TRP A 126 11.86 1.88 -15.34
C TRP A 126 13.05 2.47 -14.56
N ARG A 127 14.18 1.78 -14.50
CA ARG A 127 15.41 2.35 -13.94
C ARG A 127 15.91 3.52 -14.78
N ASP A 128 15.82 3.39 -16.09
CA ASP A 128 16.23 4.44 -17.02
C ASP A 128 15.33 5.68 -16.93
N ALA A 129 14.06 5.49 -16.57
CA ALA A 129 13.14 6.60 -16.33
C ALA A 129 13.51 7.46 -15.10
N ALA A 130 14.29 6.91 -14.17
CA ALA A 130 14.84 7.61 -13.00
C ALA A 130 13.80 8.27 -12.09
N ILE A 131 12.61 7.65 -11.98
CA ILE A 131 11.54 8.15 -11.09
C ILE A 131 11.39 7.37 -9.78
N PHE A 132 12.19 6.30 -9.60
CA PHE A 132 12.11 5.47 -8.40
C PHE A 132 13.13 5.90 -7.35
N PRO A 133 12.76 5.88 -6.06
CA PRO A 133 11.44 5.47 -5.55
C PRO A 133 10.36 6.52 -5.86
N VAL A 134 9.19 6.05 -6.29
CA VAL A 134 8.06 6.95 -6.61
C VAL A 134 7.44 7.55 -5.36
N ILE A 135 7.60 6.90 -4.22
CA ILE A 135 7.09 7.33 -2.93
C ILE A 135 8.26 7.46 -1.95
N PRO A 136 8.43 8.62 -1.30
CA PRO A 136 9.50 8.80 -0.31
C PRO A 136 9.18 8.05 0.98
N GLU A 137 10.20 7.78 1.78
CA GLU A 137 10.04 7.11 3.08
C GLU A 137 9.05 7.84 3.98
N ALA A 138 9.06 9.17 3.95
CA ALA A 138 8.13 9.99 4.73
C ALA A 138 6.66 9.71 4.39
N ALA A 139 6.36 9.37 3.13
CA ALA A 139 5.00 9.02 2.72
C ALA A 139 4.55 7.68 3.35
N LEU A 140 5.45 6.71 3.49
CA LEU A 140 5.14 5.47 4.18
C LEU A 140 4.80 5.72 5.65
N ARG A 141 5.54 6.61 6.31
CA ARG A 141 5.27 7.01 7.70
C ARG A 141 3.91 7.69 7.82
N ALA A 142 3.59 8.59 6.90
CA ALA A 142 2.30 9.28 6.87
C ALA A 142 1.15 8.29 6.68
N THR A 143 1.31 7.33 5.79
CA THR A 143 0.31 6.28 5.55
C THR A 143 0.04 5.47 6.81
N LEU A 144 1.08 5.10 7.57
CA LEU A 144 0.89 4.39 8.85
C LEU A 144 0.12 5.24 9.86
N GLY A 145 0.33 6.54 9.90
CA GLY A 145 -0.42 7.46 10.75
C GLY A 145 -1.91 7.52 10.36
N ILE A 146 -2.17 7.58 9.06
CA ILE A 146 -3.55 7.58 8.53
C ILE A 146 -4.22 6.24 8.81
N LEU A 147 -3.51 5.13 8.62
CA LEU A 147 -4.00 3.78 8.94
C LEU A 147 -4.40 3.70 10.43
N ALA A 148 -3.52 4.13 11.33
CA ALA A 148 -3.80 4.12 12.76
C ALA A 148 -5.07 4.89 13.08
N ARG A 149 -5.23 6.09 12.53
CA ARG A 149 -6.41 6.92 12.74
C ARG A 149 -7.68 6.25 12.24
N ASN A 150 -7.64 5.65 11.05
CA ASN A 150 -8.79 4.99 10.46
C ASN A 150 -9.20 3.74 11.25
N VAL A 151 -8.24 2.94 11.67
CA VAL A 151 -8.51 1.73 12.48
C VAL A 151 -9.16 2.10 13.81
N MET A 152 -8.64 3.12 14.49
CA MET A 152 -9.17 3.57 15.78
C MET A 152 -10.56 4.16 15.66
N ARG A 153 -10.92 4.76 14.52
CA ARG A 153 -12.27 5.30 14.27
C ARG A 153 -13.22 4.26 13.70
N GLY A 154 -12.72 3.23 13.01
CA GLY A 154 -13.51 2.20 12.35
C GLY A 154 -14.32 1.36 13.32
N ASP A 155 -13.83 1.17 14.53
CA ASP A 155 -14.55 0.43 15.58
C ASP A 155 -15.82 1.16 16.00
N ASP A 156 -15.88 2.49 15.84
CA ASP A 156 -17.05 3.30 16.15
C ASP A 156 -18.10 3.28 15.03
N VAL A 157 -17.70 3.06 13.80
CA VAL A 157 -18.60 3.10 12.62
C VAL A 157 -19.28 1.76 12.38
N SER A 158 -18.66 0.65 12.78
CA SER A 158 -19.23 -0.69 12.58
C SER A 158 -20.37 -1.01 13.58
N ASN A 159 -20.67 -0.14 14.51
CA ASN A 159 -21.71 -0.31 15.53
C ASN A 159 -22.99 0.52 15.27
N ASN A 160 -23.12 1.09 14.05
CA ASN A 160 -24.34 1.83 13.66
C ASN A 160 -25.03 1.15 12.49
#